data_5b0b0e1edb9eb0e5eb9380bd6586ccf6
#
_entry.id   5b0b0e1edb9eb0e5eb9380bd6586ccf6
#
_cell.length_a   1.000
_cell.length_b   1.000
_cell.length_c   1.000
_cell.angle_alpha   90.00
_cell.angle_beta   90.00
_cell.angle_gamma   90.00
#
_symmetry.space_group_name_H-M   'P 1'
#
loop_
_entity.id
_entity.type
_entity.pdbx_description
1 polymer ?
#
loop_
_entity_poly.entity_id
_entity_poly.type
_entity_poly.pdbx_seq_one_letter_code
_entity_poly.pdbx_strand_id
1 'polypeptide(L)'
;MQQIRLDSQDGFYLAEPLDTWLTAGQHDFAIPEAGGSSARVFLYKHTSGKTPYSRDPAFKVMRHDKISYAKPLFLEEYNILANLRGVDNLTPMLQAGFLKPDSNTTWPSEIAPLTKQMEKQGQGVNIKGEMALFEVDEIEDVLAQFEERIQDGWLPFLILERRWEDNLYLLCDAGYTRGNFVRNLSMKQVLDISVQICTLLEEAHNRGASFLDHKLLHYYWNEFRQKVIIIDWNIGHWQPN
;
A
#
# COMPACT_ATOMS: atom_id res chain seq x y z
N MET A 1 0.04 21.73 3.88
CA MET A 1 0.48 20.75 4.92
C MET A 1 -0.43 20.84 6.14
N GLN A 2 -0.94 19.70 6.63
CA GLN A 2 -1.75 19.59 7.85
C GLN A 2 -1.00 18.73 8.88
N GLN A 3 -0.97 19.16 10.15
CA GLN A 3 -0.44 18.33 11.24
C GLN A 3 -1.58 17.59 11.94
N ILE A 4 -1.40 16.30 12.18
CA ILE A 4 -2.37 15.42 12.82
C ILE A 4 -1.64 14.59 13.88
N ARG A 5 -2.30 14.40 15.04
CA ARG A 5 -1.83 13.44 16.03
C ARG A 5 -2.55 12.11 15.85
N LEU A 6 -1.77 11.03 15.71
CA LEU A 6 -2.29 9.67 15.69
C LEU A 6 -2.68 9.22 17.10
N ASP A 7 -3.72 8.41 17.16
CA ASP A 7 -4.19 7.78 18.39
C ASP A 7 -4.67 8.78 19.46
N SER A 8 -5.10 9.97 19.02
CA SER A 8 -5.79 10.94 19.86
C SER A 8 -7.30 10.69 19.84
N GLN A 9 -8.01 11.17 20.86
CA GLN A 9 -9.48 11.03 20.92
C GLN A 9 -10.20 11.73 19.76
N ASP A 10 -9.57 12.75 19.19
CA ASP A 10 -10.15 13.57 18.12
C ASP A 10 -9.39 13.43 16.78
N GLY A 11 -8.55 12.41 16.65
CA GLY A 11 -7.67 12.26 15.49
C GLY A 11 -7.87 10.97 14.70
N PHE A 12 -6.89 10.67 13.92
CA PHE A 12 -6.80 9.44 13.14
C PHE A 12 -5.96 8.41 13.88
N TYR A 13 -6.17 7.14 13.58
CA TYR A 13 -5.36 6.05 14.08
C TYR A 13 -5.06 5.04 12.98
N LEU A 14 -3.99 4.29 13.16
CA LEU A 14 -3.69 3.14 12.34
C LEU A 14 -4.26 1.89 13.02
N ALA A 15 -5.11 1.19 12.29
CA ALA A 15 -5.72 -0.04 12.75
C ALA A 15 -4.81 -1.24 12.47
N GLU A 16 -5.38 -2.43 12.39
CA GLU A 16 -4.66 -3.65 12.06
C GLU A 16 -3.90 -3.55 10.73
N PRO A 17 -2.74 -4.19 10.60
CA PRO A 17 -2.07 -4.33 9.32
C PRO A 17 -3.01 -4.93 8.27
N LEU A 18 -2.99 -4.43 7.04
CA LEU A 18 -3.88 -4.90 5.97
C LEU A 18 -3.67 -6.38 5.62
N ASP A 19 -2.46 -6.86 5.78
CA ASP A 19 -2.09 -8.25 5.56
C ASP A 19 -2.78 -9.22 6.53
N THR A 20 -3.08 -8.82 7.76
CA THR A 20 -3.88 -9.65 8.68
C THR A 20 -5.28 -9.92 8.15
N TRP A 21 -5.82 -9.02 7.36
CA TRP A 21 -7.12 -9.15 6.74
C TRP A 21 -7.14 -10.15 5.58
N LEU A 22 -6.04 -10.28 4.87
CA LEU A 22 -5.88 -11.24 3.80
C LEU A 22 -5.75 -12.67 4.34
N THR A 23 -5.24 -12.81 5.56
CA THR A 23 -5.01 -14.11 6.20
C THR A 23 -6.15 -14.53 7.15
N ALA A 24 -6.85 -13.57 7.76
CA ALA A 24 -7.83 -13.81 8.84
C ALA A 24 -9.09 -14.58 8.43
N GLY A 25 -9.33 -14.82 7.19
CA GLY A 25 -10.59 -15.42 6.81
C GLY A 25 -10.55 -16.70 6.01
N GLN A 26 -9.48 -17.06 5.35
CA GLN A 26 -9.65 -18.02 4.27
C GLN A 26 -8.45 -18.91 3.89
N HIS A 27 -7.26 -18.70 4.43
CA HIS A 27 -6.10 -19.46 3.98
C HIS A 27 -5.26 -20.00 5.14
N ASP A 28 -4.98 -21.30 5.11
CA ASP A 28 -3.91 -21.95 5.88
C ASP A 28 -2.51 -21.58 5.33
N PHE A 29 -2.42 -20.55 4.51
CA PHE A 29 -1.18 -20.08 3.93
C PHE A 29 -0.71 -18.85 4.70
N ALA A 30 0.34 -19.04 5.47
CA ALA A 30 1.23 -17.95 5.76
C ALA A 30 1.66 -17.38 4.39
N ILE A 31 1.10 -16.23 3.99
CA ILE A 31 1.75 -15.41 2.98
C ILE A 31 3.08 -15.06 3.63
N PRO A 32 4.21 -15.64 3.19
CA PRO A 32 5.48 -15.28 3.74
C PRO A 32 5.63 -13.78 3.47
N GLU A 33 5.86 -12.98 4.50
CA GLU A 33 6.09 -11.55 4.38
C GLU A 33 4.83 -10.69 4.15
N ALA A 34 3.91 -10.78 5.05
CA ALA A 34 2.93 -9.75 5.29
C ALA A 34 3.61 -8.47 5.80
N GLY A 35 4.03 -7.64 4.94
CA GLY A 35 4.82 -6.46 5.18
C GLY A 35 5.98 -6.45 4.20
N GLY A 36 5.85 -5.67 3.13
CA GLY A 36 6.87 -5.55 2.10
C GLY A 36 8.25 -5.24 2.69
N SER A 37 9.28 -5.52 1.94
CA SER A 37 10.67 -5.28 2.35
C SER A 37 10.96 -3.82 2.71
N SER A 38 10.23 -2.87 2.12
CA SER A 38 10.43 -1.42 2.27
C SER A 38 9.37 -0.72 3.12
N ALA A 39 8.16 -1.28 3.22
CA ALA A 39 7.02 -0.64 3.84
C ALA A 39 6.18 -1.59 4.69
N ARG A 40 5.39 -0.98 5.57
CA ARG A 40 4.25 -1.63 6.22
C ARG A 40 2.97 -0.93 5.79
N VAL A 41 1.90 -1.69 5.66
CA VAL A 41 0.61 -1.16 5.21
C VAL A 41 -0.43 -1.40 6.30
N PHE A 42 -1.14 -0.34 6.68
CA PHE A 42 -2.14 -0.35 7.73
C PHE A 42 -3.47 0.18 7.19
N LEU A 43 -4.54 -0.14 7.88
CA LEU A 43 -5.82 0.50 7.70
C LEU A 43 -5.81 1.87 8.40
N TYR A 44 -6.14 2.94 7.67
CA TYR A 44 -6.18 4.30 8.19
C TYR A 44 -7.62 4.71 8.48
N LYS A 45 -7.90 5.03 9.74
CA LYS A 45 -9.25 5.36 10.23
C LYS A 45 -9.27 6.62 11.08
N HIS A 46 -10.42 7.29 11.10
CA HIS A 46 -10.72 8.32 12.09
C HIS A 46 -11.27 7.67 13.37
N THR A 47 -10.99 8.25 14.54
CA THR A 47 -11.46 7.75 15.84
C THR A 47 -12.98 7.63 15.95
N SER A 48 -13.72 8.46 15.24
CA SER A 48 -15.19 8.37 15.15
C SER A 48 -15.70 7.25 14.24
N GLY A 49 -14.80 6.44 13.64
CA GLY A 49 -15.16 5.46 12.63
C GLY A 49 -15.48 6.04 11.25
N LYS A 50 -15.37 7.37 11.09
CA LYS A 50 -15.53 8.06 9.82
C LYS A 50 -14.17 8.52 9.32
N THR A 51 -13.96 8.48 8.02
CA THR A 51 -12.77 9.04 7.38
C THR A 51 -13.18 10.14 6.40
N PRO A 52 -12.28 11.08 6.05
CA PRO A 52 -12.55 12.05 4.99
C PRO A 52 -12.63 11.40 3.60
N TYR A 53 -12.31 10.12 3.50
CA TYR A 53 -12.31 9.36 2.26
C TYR A 53 -13.62 8.58 2.12
N SER A 54 -13.99 8.26 0.89
CA SER A 54 -15.18 7.45 0.58
C SER A 54 -15.12 6.02 1.16
N ARG A 55 -13.90 5.53 1.43
CA ARG A 55 -13.60 4.24 2.06
C ARG A 55 -12.37 4.38 2.93
N ASP A 56 -12.16 3.44 3.85
CA ASP A 56 -10.92 3.37 4.64
C ASP A 56 -9.73 3.15 3.70
N PRO A 57 -8.75 4.05 3.67
CA PRO A 57 -7.61 3.94 2.77
C PRO A 57 -6.53 3.01 3.33
N ALA A 58 -5.61 2.63 2.47
CA ALA A 58 -4.38 1.97 2.84
C ALA A 58 -3.31 3.01 3.21
N PHE A 59 -2.76 2.91 4.41
CA PHE A 59 -1.65 3.72 4.89
C PHE A 59 -0.36 2.92 4.77
N LYS A 60 0.47 3.27 3.81
CA LYS A 60 1.76 2.64 3.54
C LYS A 60 2.87 3.48 4.13
N VAL A 61 3.51 3.02 5.20
CA VAL A 61 4.60 3.73 5.88
C VAL A 61 5.94 3.02 5.68
N MET A 62 7.00 3.79 5.51
CA MET A 62 8.37 3.28 5.38
C MET A 62 8.78 2.51 6.65
N ARG A 63 9.48 1.41 6.47
CA ARG A 63 10.00 0.61 7.58
C ARG A 63 11.09 1.36 8.34
N HIS A 64 10.85 1.58 9.63
CA HIS A 64 11.79 2.25 10.54
C HIS A 64 13.07 1.44 10.79
N ASP A 65 13.00 0.13 10.67
CA ASP A 65 14.07 -0.82 10.94
C ASP A 65 14.94 -1.14 9.70
N LYS A 66 14.55 -0.63 8.53
CA LYS A 66 15.25 -0.84 7.26
C LYS A 66 15.43 0.47 6.46
N ILE A 67 15.64 1.59 7.13
CA ILE A 67 15.65 2.93 6.53
C ILE A 67 16.60 3.01 5.32
N SER A 68 17.84 2.53 5.45
CA SER A 68 18.82 2.60 4.36
C SER A 68 18.41 1.86 3.09
N TYR A 69 17.65 0.77 3.24
CA TYR A 69 17.10 0.00 2.12
C TYR A 69 15.78 0.60 1.61
N ALA A 70 14.90 0.96 2.52
CA ALA A 70 13.53 1.39 2.20
C ALA A 70 13.47 2.80 1.61
N LYS A 71 14.38 3.69 2.03
CA LYS A 71 14.39 5.09 1.63
C LYS A 71 14.45 5.32 0.12
N PRO A 72 15.40 4.74 -0.65
CA PRO A 72 15.42 4.92 -2.10
C PRO A 72 14.16 4.37 -2.78
N LEU A 73 13.63 3.26 -2.30
CA LEU A 73 12.42 2.65 -2.85
C LEU A 73 11.18 3.53 -2.62
N PHE A 74 11.08 4.15 -1.44
CA PHE A 74 10.02 5.10 -1.14
C PHE A 74 10.11 6.36 -2.00
N LEU A 75 11.31 6.90 -2.17
CA LEU A 75 11.55 8.08 -3.00
C LEU A 75 11.14 7.83 -4.45
N GLU A 76 11.50 6.67 -5.00
CA GLU A 76 11.08 6.27 -6.35
C GLU A 76 9.56 6.12 -6.45
N GLU A 77 8.92 5.49 -5.48
CA GLU A 77 7.45 5.34 -5.48
C GLU A 77 6.74 6.69 -5.45
N TYR A 78 7.21 7.66 -4.64
CA TYR A 78 6.68 9.02 -4.65
C TYR A 78 6.79 9.66 -6.03
N ASN A 79 7.98 9.63 -6.64
CA ASN A 79 8.23 10.21 -7.96
C ASN A 79 7.32 9.57 -9.02
N ILE A 80 7.23 8.24 -9.03
CA ILE A 80 6.41 7.50 -9.99
C ILE A 80 4.94 7.84 -9.83
N LEU A 81 4.39 7.74 -8.61
CA LEU A 81 2.97 7.98 -8.38
C LEU A 81 2.55 9.44 -8.61
N ALA A 82 3.44 10.39 -8.31
CA ALA A 82 3.21 11.80 -8.63
C ALA A 82 3.11 12.03 -10.15
N ASN A 83 4.02 11.45 -10.91
CA ASN A 83 4.08 11.62 -12.36
C ASN A 83 3.03 10.80 -13.14
N LEU A 84 2.57 9.70 -12.57
CA LEU A 84 1.50 8.88 -13.13
C LEU A 84 0.11 9.30 -12.65
N ARG A 85 -0.03 10.43 -11.95
CA ARG A 85 -1.33 10.94 -11.49
C ARG A 85 -2.34 11.02 -12.63
N GLY A 86 -3.53 10.47 -12.39
CA GLY A 86 -4.62 10.47 -13.37
C GLY A 86 -4.50 9.42 -14.48
N VAL A 87 -3.47 8.58 -14.43
CA VAL A 87 -3.36 7.43 -15.34
C VAL A 87 -4.35 6.35 -14.91
N ASP A 88 -5.09 5.79 -15.88
CA ASP A 88 -5.99 4.67 -15.65
C ASP A 88 -5.23 3.42 -15.20
N ASN A 89 -5.91 2.54 -14.46
CA ASN A 89 -5.37 1.26 -14.01
C ASN A 89 -4.23 1.36 -12.96
N LEU A 90 -3.93 2.55 -12.49
CA LEU A 90 -3.02 2.80 -11.37
C LEU A 90 -3.80 2.92 -10.06
N THR A 91 -3.23 2.43 -8.95
CA THR A 91 -3.79 2.74 -7.62
C THR A 91 -3.62 4.23 -7.33
N PRO A 92 -4.71 4.98 -7.06
CA PRO A 92 -4.59 6.38 -6.74
C PRO A 92 -3.85 6.61 -5.42
N MET A 93 -2.86 7.51 -5.45
CA MET A 93 -2.33 8.14 -4.26
C MET A 93 -3.32 9.24 -3.85
N LEU A 94 -3.79 9.17 -2.61
CA LEU A 94 -4.77 10.12 -2.06
C LEU A 94 -4.07 11.27 -1.34
N GLN A 95 -3.06 10.95 -0.55
CA GLN A 95 -2.23 11.90 0.18
C GLN A 95 -0.85 11.28 0.46
N ALA A 96 0.08 12.10 0.92
CA ALA A 96 1.42 11.69 1.28
C ALA A 96 1.91 12.46 2.52
N GLY A 97 3.05 12.10 3.09
CA GLY A 97 3.62 12.85 4.18
C GLY A 97 4.64 12.12 5.04
N PHE A 98 4.74 12.56 6.30
CA PHE A 98 5.71 12.04 7.25
C PHE A 98 5.06 11.73 8.59
N LEU A 99 5.44 10.60 9.16
CA LEU A 99 5.05 10.14 10.49
C LEU A 99 6.26 10.24 11.42
N LYS A 100 6.13 10.94 12.54
CA LYS A 100 7.10 10.91 13.64
C LYS A 100 6.54 10.04 14.76
N PRO A 101 6.99 8.78 14.90
CA PRO A 101 6.46 7.90 15.91
C PRO A 101 6.88 8.34 17.32
N ASP A 102 5.96 8.20 18.28
CA ASP A 102 6.27 8.40 19.70
C ASP A 102 7.14 7.26 20.24
N SER A 103 7.82 7.51 21.36
CA SER A 103 8.58 6.48 22.10
C SER A 103 7.74 5.29 22.57
N ASN A 104 6.43 5.47 22.67
CA ASN A 104 5.47 4.43 23.06
C ASN A 104 4.86 3.68 21.88
N THR A 105 5.33 3.96 20.66
CA THR A 105 4.88 3.24 19.46
C THR A 105 5.33 1.78 19.53
N THR A 106 4.37 0.87 19.38
CA THR A 106 4.64 -0.57 19.26
C THR A 106 4.46 -0.98 17.81
N TRP A 107 5.57 -1.29 17.16
CA TRP A 107 5.55 -1.82 15.81
C TRP A 107 5.19 -3.30 15.82
N PRO A 108 4.44 -3.81 14.83
CA PRO A 108 4.22 -5.24 14.70
C PRO A 108 5.57 -5.94 14.54
N SER A 109 5.74 -7.06 15.23
CA SER A 109 6.95 -7.87 15.09
C SER A 109 7.09 -8.40 13.68
N GLU A 110 8.33 -8.39 13.16
CA GLU A 110 8.62 -8.59 11.75
C GLU A 110 8.41 -10.00 11.23
N ILE A 111 8.40 -11.01 12.07
CA ILE A 111 8.68 -12.40 11.65
C ILE A 111 7.86 -13.42 12.45
N ALA A 112 6.76 -13.07 13.03
CA ALA A 112 5.91 -14.14 13.47
C ALA A 112 4.97 -14.48 12.30
N PRO A 113 4.98 -15.70 11.76
CA PRO A 113 3.85 -16.15 10.97
C PRO A 113 2.62 -15.85 11.80
N LEU A 114 1.62 -15.18 11.20
CA LEU A 114 0.35 -14.92 11.85
C LEU A 114 -0.25 -16.26 12.22
N THR A 115 0.04 -16.72 13.42
CA THR A 115 -0.58 -17.93 13.93
C THR A 115 -2.00 -17.56 14.34
N LYS A 116 -2.95 -18.47 14.18
CA LYS A 116 -4.34 -18.33 14.69
C LYS A 116 -4.42 -17.87 16.15
N GLN A 117 -3.32 -18.02 16.88
CA GLN A 117 -3.18 -17.60 18.27
C GLN A 117 -2.91 -16.10 18.40
N MET A 118 -2.19 -15.51 17.46
CA MET A 118 -1.95 -14.06 17.40
C MET A 118 -3.21 -13.30 16.96
N GLU A 119 -4.00 -13.87 16.04
CA GLU A 119 -5.30 -13.35 15.66
C GLU A 119 -6.25 -13.25 16.86
N LYS A 120 -6.22 -14.26 17.74
CA LYS A 120 -7.08 -14.27 18.95
C LYS A 120 -6.61 -13.33 20.06
N GLN A 121 -5.35 -12.97 20.09
CA GLN A 121 -4.78 -12.14 21.16
C GLN A 121 -4.89 -10.65 20.88
N GLY A 122 -5.45 -10.24 19.72
CA GLY A 122 -5.65 -8.84 19.38
C GLY A 122 -4.34 -8.06 19.59
N GLN A 123 -3.24 -8.51 18.99
CA GLN A 123 -2.00 -7.75 19.03
C GLN A 123 -2.23 -6.48 18.21
N GLY A 124 -2.92 -5.54 18.84
CA GLY A 124 -3.22 -4.26 18.27
C GLY A 124 -1.92 -3.55 17.92
N VAL A 125 -1.85 -3.10 16.71
CA VAL A 125 -0.82 -2.16 16.29
C VAL A 125 -1.06 -0.88 17.07
N ASN A 126 -0.12 -0.51 17.90
CA ASN A 126 -0.18 0.71 18.69
C ASN A 126 0.83 1.71 18.13
N ILE A 127 0.50 2.31 16.99
CA ILE A 127 1.33 3.35 16.39
C ILE A 127 0.77 4.70 16.81
N LYS A 128 1.58 5.42 17.59
CA LYS A 128 1.30 6.76 18.09
C LYS A 128 2.32 7.73 17.56
N GLY A 129 1.92 8.98 17.41
CA GLY A 129 2.86 10.01 16.98
C GLY A 129 2.21 11.17 16.28
N GLU A 130 3.02 11.95 15.64
CA GLU A 130 2.61 13.11 14.85
C GLU A 130 2.72 12.81 13.37
N MET A 131 1.75 13.30 12.59
CA MET A 131 1.81 13.24 11.13
C MET A 131 1.85 14.65 10.54
N ALA A 132 2.71 14.84 9.56
CA ALA A 132 2.66 15.95 8.61
C ALA A 132 2.03 15.42 7.32
N LEU A 133 0.81 15.87 7.04
CA LEU A 133 0.00 15.41 5.91
C LEU A 133 0.00 16.45 4.79
N PHE A 134 0.17 15.99 3.58
CA PHE A 134 0.23 16.80 2.36
C PHE A 134 -0.80 16.28 1.35
N GLU A 135 -1.44 17.20 0.65
CA GLU A 135 -2.29 16.85 -0.49
C GLU A 135 -1.42 16.40 -1.69
N VAL A 136 -2.04 15.73 -2.63
CA VAL A 136 -1.31 15.16 -3.79
C VAL A 136 -0.65 16.25 -4.65
N ASP A 137 -1.20 17.44 -4.69
CA ASP A 137 -0.63 18.59 -5.39
C ASP A 137 0.52 19.28 -4.64
N GLU A 138 0.73 18.93 -3.36
CA GLU A 138 1.86 19.37 -2.54
C GLU A 138 3.03 18.33 -2.53
N ILE A 139 3.04 17.35 -3.44
CA ILE A 139 4.04 16.26 -3.42
C ILE A 139 5.49 16.79 -3.58
N GLU A 140 5.67 17.87 -4.30
CA GLU A 140 6.96 18.55 -4.45
C GLU A 140 7.52 19.01 -3.09
N ASP A 141 6.65 19.48 -2.20
CA ASP A 141 7.01 19.88 -0.84
C ASP A 141 7.44 18.66 0.02
N VAL A 142 6.82 17.50 -0.21
CA VAL A 142 7.23 16.25 0.42
C VAL A 142 8.62 15.85 -0.05
N LEU A 143 8.86 15.88 -1.36
CA LEU A 143 10.14 15.53 -1.95
C LEU A 143 11.26 16.48 -1.48
N ALA A 144 10.99 17.78 -1.41
CA ALA A 144 11.95 18.79 -0.95
C ALA A 144 12.38 18.59 0.52
N GLN A 145 11.49 18.06 1.37
CA GLN A 145 11.74 17.84 2.80
C GLN A 145 12.20 16.40 3.12
N PHE A 146 12.26 15.52 2.12
CA PHE A 146 12.39 14.07 2.32
C PHE A 146 13.63 13.68 3.14
N GLU A 147 14.79 14.19 2.77
CA GLU A 147 16.06 13.88 3.44
C GLU A 147 16.12 14.43 4.87
N GLU A 148 15.77 15.70 5.04
CA GLU A 148 15.80 16.39 6.34
C GLU A 148 14.85 15.70 7.34
N ARG A 149 13.62 15.40 6.89
CA ARG A 149 12.63 14.72 7.73
C ARG A 149 13.09 13.36 8.20
N ILE A 150 13.70 12.56 7.33
CA ILE A 150 14.22 11.25 7.72
C ILE A 150 15.36 11.39 8.75
N GLN A 151 16.27 12.36 8.57
CA GLN A 151 17.32 12.63 9.52
C GLN A 151 16.78 13.04 10.90
N ASP A 152 15.65 13.74 10.93
CA ASP A 152 14.92 14.14 12.15
C ASP A 152 14.05 13.02 12.75
N GLY A 153 14.13 11.81 12.22
CA GLY A 153 13.41 10.63 12.72
C GLY A 153 11.97 10.51 12.25
N TRP A 154 11.58 11.24 11.20
CA TRP A 154 10.31 11.05 10.54
C TRP A 154 10.37 9.92 9.53
N LEU A 155 9.26 9.20 9.35
CA LEU A 155 9.10 8.13 8.39
C LEU A 155 8.15 8.59 7.27
N PRO A 156 8.57 8.59 6.01
CA PRO A 156 7.67 8.91 4.92
C PRO A 156 6.55 7.87 4.79
N PHE A 157 5.37 8.33 4.38
CA PHE A 157 4.22 7.47 4.14
C PHE A 157 3.40 7.92 2.93
N LEU A 158 2.64 6.99 2.39
CA LEU A 158 1.63 7.19 1.34
C LEU A 158 0.25 6.77 1.88
N ILE A 159 -0.77 7.55 1.57
CA ILE A 159 -2.16 7.15 1.70
C ILE A 159 -2.68 6.81 0.32
N LEU A 160 -3.02 5.55 0.13
CA LEU A 160 -3.43 4.99 -1.15
C LEU A 160 -4.89 4.55 -1.09
N GLU A 161 -5.56 4.55 -2.23
CA GLU A 161 -6.87 3.91 -2.30
C GLU A 161 -6.72 2.41 -2.04
N ARG A 162 -7.44 1.90 -1.03
CA ARG A 162 -7.39 0.48 -0.68
C ARG A 162 -8.05 -0.37 -1.75
N ARG A 163 -7.38 -1.48 -2.09
CA ARG A 163 -7.95 -2.51 -2.97
C ARG A 163 -8.76 -3.53 -2.16
N TRP A 164 -9.92 -3.83 -2.66
CA TRP A 164 -10.88 -4.78 -2.06
C TRP A 164 -11.08 -6.01 -2.96
N GLU A 165 -10.55 -5.91 -4.16
CA GLU A 165 -10.63 -6.93 -5.18
C GLU A 165 -9.66 -8.07 -4.91
N ASP A 166 -9.86 -9.22 -5.53
CA ASP A 166 -8.87 -10.28 -5.55
C ASP A 166 -7.73 -9.92 -6.50
N ASN A 167 -6.49 -10.20 -6.09
CA ASN A 167 -5.34 -10.08 -6.99
C ASN A 167 -5.25 -11.28 -7.94
N LEU A 168 -4.45 -11.13 -9.02
CA LEU A 168 -4.33 -12.18 -10.02
C LEU A 168 -3.67 -13.46 -9.49
N TYR A 169 -2.84 -13.37 -8.44
CA TYR A 169 -2.30 -14.57 -7.81
C TYR A 169 -3.42 -15.46 -7.26
N LEU A 170 -4.36 -14.87 -6.53
CA LEU A 170 -5.52 -15.59 -5.99
C LEU A 170 -6.46 -16.10 -7.07
N LEU A 171 -6.58 -15.39 -8.19
CA LEU A 171 -7.47 -15.76 -9.30
C LEU A 171 -6.85 -16.82 -10.22
N CYS A 172 -5.53 -16.84 -10.37
CA CYS A 172 -4.83 -17.75 -11.28
C CYS A 172 -4.28 -19.00 -10.59
N ASP A 173 -4.28 -19.06 -9.26
CA ASP A 173 -3.76 -20.20 -8.54
C ASP A 173 -4.74 -21.38 -8.54
N ALA A 174 -4.63 -22.21 -9.57
CA ALA A 174 -5.45 -23.40 -9.74
C ALA A 174 -5.18 -24.50 -8.68
N GLY A 175 -4.12 -24.36 -7.88
CA GLY A 175 -3.78 -25.28 -6.79
C GLY A 175 -4.52 -25.01 -5.51
N TYR A 176 -5.10 -23.81 -5.39
CA TYR A 176 -5.77 -23.37 -4.18
C TYR A 176 -7.27 -23.32 -4.35
N THR A 177 -7.90 -24.41 -4.07
CA THR A 177 -9.35 -24.48 -3.95
C THR A 177 -9.79 -23.78 -2.67
N ARG A 178 -10.34 -22.58 -2.78
CA ARG A 178 -11.24 -22.03 -1.76
C ARG A 178 -12.54 -22.83 -1.78
N GLY A 179 -12.55 -23.99 -1.15
CA GLY A 179 -13.71 -24.88 -1.26
C GLY A 179 -14.02 -25.18 -2.74
N ASN A 180 -15.28 -25.26 -3.13
CA ASN A 180 -15.69 -25.58 -4.49
C ASN A 180 -15.72 -24.39 -5.47
N PHE A 181 -15.10 -23.25 -5.15
CA PHE A 181 -15.13 -22.04 -5.98
C PHE A 181 -13.76 -21.70 -6.54
N VAL A 182 -13.40 -22.36 -7.63
CA VAL A 182 -12.32 -21.89 -8.50
C VAL A 182 -12.89 -20.78 -9.37
N ARG A 183 -12.52 -19.53 -9.13
CA ARG A 183 -12.77 -18.44 -10.08
C ARG A 183 -11.75 -18.51 -11.19
N ASN A 184 -12.10 -19.19 -12.27
CA ASN A 184 -11.28 -19.21 -13.46
C ASN A 184 -11.59 -17.95 -14.29
N LEU A 185 -10.55 -17.19 -14.61
CA LEU A 185 -10.66 -16.14 -15.60
C LEU A 185 -10.96 -16.76 -16.97
N SER A 186 -11.91 -16.21 -17.69
CA SER A 186 -12.14 -16.60 -19.09
C SER A 186 -10.96 -16.12 -19.96
N MET A 187 -10.75 -16.76 -21.10
CA MET A 187 -9.73 -16.33 -22.06
C MET A 187 -9.91 -14.84 -22.44
N LYS A 188 -11.15 -14.39 -22.60
CA LYS A 188 -11.45 -12.98 -22.86
C LYS A 188 -10.93 -12.08 -21.74
N GLN A 189 -11.20 -12.40 -20.48
CA GLN A 189 -10.72 -11.64 -19.32
C GLN A 189 -9.19 -11.63 -19.25
N VAL A 190 -8.53 -12.75 -19.50
CA VAL A 190 -7.07 -12.82 -19.56
C VAL A 190 -6.51 -11.86 -20.61
N LEU A 191 -7.08 -11.85 -21.79
CA LEU A 191 -6.67 -10.93 -22.87
C LEU A 191 -6.96 -9.48 -22.52
N ASP A 192 -8.14 -9.18 -21.99
CA ASP A 192 -8.52 -7.82 -21.57
C ASP A 192 -7.58 -7.30 -20.48
N ILE A 193 -7.25 -8.12 -19.48
CA ILE A 193 -6.27 -7.79 -18.41
C ILE A 193 -4.89 -7.53 -19.02
N SER A 194 -4.43 -8.39 -19.91
CA SER A 194 -3.11 -8.25 -20.55
C SER A 194 -3.01 -6.95 -21.35
N VAL A 195 -4.03 -6.61 -22.11
CA VAL A 195 -4.10 -5.34 -22.86
C VAL A 195 -4.05 -4.14 -21.91
N GLN A 196 -4.84 -4.16 -20.83
CA GLN A 196 -4.86 -3.07 -19.86
C GLN A 196 -3.50 -2.89 -19.16
N ILE A 197 -2.81 -3.98 -18.80
CA ILE A 197 -1.45 -3.93 -18.22
C ILE A 197 -0.49 -3.30 -19.25
N CYS A 198 -0.49 -3.76 -20.48
CA CYS A 198 0.39 -3.20 -21.51
C CYS A 198 0.11 -1.71 -21.75
N THR A 199 -1.16 -1.31 -21.81
CA THR A 199 -1.54 0.11 -21.99
C THR A 199 -1.04 0.99 -20.82
N LEU A 200 -1.20 0.51 -19.57
CA LEU A 200 -0.69 1.24 -18.42
C LEU A 200 0.84 1.35 -18.46
N LEU A 201 1.53 0.25 -18.77
CA LEU A 201 3.00 0.27 -18.85
C LEU A 201 3.50 1.17 -19.99
N GLU A 202 2.83 1.19 -21.13
CA GLU A 202 3.14 2.10 -22.24
C GLU A 202 2.98 3.58 -21.80
N GLU A 203 1.86 3.91 -21.15
CA GLU A 203 1.62 5.25 -20.62
C GLU A 203 2.66 5.64 -19.54
N ALA A 204 3.00 4.71 -18.65
CA ALA A 204 4.03 4.92 -17.65
C ALA A 204 5.41 5.18 -18.31
N HIS A 205 5.81 4.37 -19.28
CA HIS A 205 7.06 4.54 -20.02
C HIS A 205 7.10 5.89 -20.75
N ASN A 206 6.00 6.30 -21.36
CA ASN A 206 5.89 7.61 -22.04
C ASN A 206 6.07 8.78 -21.07
N ARG A 207 5.81 8.57 -19.77
CA ARG A 207 6.05 9.55 -18.69
C ARG A 207 7.38 9.33 -17.95
N GLY A 208 8.25 8.47 -18.46
CA GLY A 208 9.54 8.17 -17.87
C GLY A 208 9.52 7.21 -16.67
N ALA A 209 8.41 6.54 -16.39
CA ALA A 209 8.30 5.59 -15.30
C ALA A 209 8.36 4.14 -15.79
N SER A 210 9.20 3.33 -15.17
CA SER A 210 9.29 1.88 -15.43
C SER A 210 8.81 1.10 -14.21
N PHE A 211 7.95 0.11 -14.42
CA PHE A 211 7.53 -0.84 -13.38
C PHE A 211 8.34 -2.13 -13.50
N LEU A 212 9.08 -2.49 -12.45
CA LEU A 212 10.03 -3.60 -12.51
C LEU A 212 9.64 -4.81 -11.64
N ASP A 213 8.64 -4.67 -10.75
CA ASP A 213 8.21 -5.74 -9.85
C ASP A 213 6.94 -6.45 -10.33
N HIS A 214 7.05 -7.13 -11.46
CA HIS A 214 5.95 -7.88 -12.07
C HIS A 214 5.59 -9.15 -11.28
N LYS A 215 4.70 -9.02 -10.31
CA LYS A 215 4.14 -10.12 -9.53
C LYS A 215 2.63 -10.17 -9.66
N LEU A 216 2.04 -11.34 -9.77
CA LEU A 216 0.58 -11.50 -9.82
C LEU A 216 -0.12 -10.91 -8.58
N LEU A 217 0.58 -10.81 -7.45
CA LEU A 217 0.10 -10.16 -6.23
C LEU A 217 -0.12 -8.64 -6.38
N HIS A 218 0.55 -8.00 -7.34
CA HIS A 218 0.46 -6.55 -7.55
C HIS A 218 -0.64 -6.15 -8.53
N TYR A 219 -1.31 -7.10 -9.16
CA TYR A 219 -2.38 -6.88 -10.11
C TYR A 219 -3.72 -7.27 -9.50
N TYR A 220 -4.61 -6.29 -9.28
CA TYR A 220 -5.94 -6.50 -8.72
C TYR A 220 -6.99 -6.41 -9.81
N TRP A 221 -7.89 -7.39 -9.89
CA TRP A 221 -8.94 -7.45 -10.89
C TRP A 221 -10.30 -7.08 -10.31
N ASN A 222 -10.84 -5.96 -10.76
CA ASN A 222 -12.21 -5.57 -10.46
C ASN A 222 -13.15 -6.17 -11.51
N GLU A 223 -13.77 -7.28 -11.16
CA GLU A 223 -14.66 -8.01 -12.07
C GLU A 223 -15.90 -7.18 -12.45
N PHE A 224 -16.42 -6.37 -11.54
CA PHE A 224 -17.58 -5.53 -11.80
C PHE A 224 -17.28 -4.42 -12.83
N ARG A 225 -16.12 -3.78 -12.69
CA ARG A 225 -15.69 -2.71 -13.60
C ARG A 225 -14.90 -3.21 -14.79
N GLN A 226 -14.58 -4.50 -14.83
CA GLN A 226 -13.70 -5.12 -15.82
C GLN A 226 -12.37 -4.34 -15.96
N LYS A 227 -11.77 -3.96 -14.82
CA LYS A 227 -10.52 -3.20 -14.77
C LYS A 227 -9.48 -3.90 -13.92
N VAL A 228 -8.25 -3.92 -14.41
CA VAL A 228 -7.08 -4.29 -13.61
C VAL A 228 -6.49 -3.02 -12.98
N ILE A 229 -6.05 -3.13 -11.72
CA ILE A 229 -5.35 -2.05 -11.02
C ILE A 229 -3.99 -2.56 -10.59
N ILE A 230 -2.94 -1.80 -10.88
CA ILE A 230 -1.57 -2.12 -10.47
C ILE A 230 -1.20 -1.33 -9.22
N ILE A 231 -0.60 -2.02 -8.26
CA ILE A 231 -0.10 -1.45 -7.00
C ILE A 231 1.41 -1.68 -6.87
N ASP A 232 2.00 -1.10 -5.83
CA ASP A 232 3.37 -1.35 -5.35
C ASP A 232 4.47 -0.99 -6.35
N TRP A 233 4.55 0.29 -6.67
CA TRP A 233 5.50 0.87 -7.63
C TRP A 233 6.89 1.14 -7.04
N ASN A 234 7.16 0.70 -5.81
CA ASN A 234 8.40 0.95 -5.08
C ASN A 234 9.65 0.31 -5.73
N ILE A 235 9.48 -0.77 -6.50
CA ILE A 235 10.53 -1.34 -7.35
C ILE A 235 10.24 -0.91 -8.78
N GLY A 236 10.37 0.37 -9.02
CA GLY A 236 10.28 1.01 -10.29
C GLY A 236 11.48 1.90 -10.52
N HIS A 237 11.49 2.59 -11.62
CA HIS A 237 12.46 3.64 -11.90
C HIS A 237 11.77 4.77 -12.63
N TRP A 238 12.00 5.98 -12.16
CA TRP A 238 11.55 7.18 -12.83
C TRP A 238 12.74 7.98 -13.35
N GLN A 239 12.69 8.29 -14.63
CA GLN A 239 13.65 9.13 -15.30
C GLN A 239 12.89 10.24 -16.04
N PRO A 240 13.05 11.51 -15.63
CA PRO A 240 12.39 12.61 -16.34
C PRO A 240 12.87 12.66 -17.79
N ASN A 241 11.93 12.87 -18.70
CA ASN A 241 12.17 13.06 -20.13
C ASN A 241 12.81 14.43 -20.39
#